data_4e9c8d163c060341328bd6274d7f3b0f
#
_entry.id   4e9c8d163c060341328bd6274d7f3b0f
#
_cell.length_a   1.000
_cell.length_b   1.000
_cell.length_c   1.000
_cell.angle_alpha   90.00
_cell.angle_beta   90.00
_cell.angle_gamma   90.00
#
_symmetry.space_group_name_H-M   'P 1'
#
loop_
_entity.id
_entity.type
_entity.pdbx_description
1 polymer ?
#
loop_
_entity_poly.entity_id
_entity_poly.type
_entity_poly.pdbx_seq_one_letter_code
_entity_poly.pdbx_strand_id
1 'polypeptide(L)'
;FTSAAALGMIFCVLTGFAWSWLLFLILFVVTKICYSASLTIYDSMLGDITTEDRMDEVSSNGFAWGYLGSCIPFLIALIAYVLGPDMVGLIPALLSRGIGVFVTAAWWLMVTVPLLLGYTQKNYSSGESASVGAAFRKIFGTLRHIALHDKKVLFFLIAFFLYIDGVGTIIDNCINIGTDLGLNTVGQVLVLLATQVVAWVFSLVFARLSQRHSTVRLLTVCIVGYLCVCLYALTLQNLIQFGLMAFGVGMFQGSIQSLSRSYFSKIIPPEHAGEYFGLYDIFCKGASFLGSGVIAAVKFAGGTINIAIGLLALFFLAGLILLRVADRVNQSVWQLEGL
;
A
#
# COMPACT_ATOMS: atom_id res chain seq x y z
N PHE A 1 -13.77 13.13 0.26
CA PHE A 1 -13.02 12.48 1.34
C PHE A 1 -13.88 12.25 2.57
N THR A 2 -14.43 13.30 3.20
CA THR A 2 -15.16 13.25 4.49
C THR A 2 -16.30 12.25 4.50
N SER A 3 -17.15 12.25 3.48
CA SER A 3 -18.29 11.32 3.39
C SER A 3 -17.85 9.86 3.29
N ALA A 4 -16.83 9.57 2.48
CA ALA A 4 -16.29 8.23 2.36
C ALA A 4 -15.65 7.76 3.68
N ALA A 5 -14.86 8.60 4.33
CA ALA A 5 -14.25 8.28 5.62
C ALA A 5 -15.32 8.07 6.72
N ALA A 6 -16.32 8.95 6.81
CA ALA A 6 -17.40 8.83 7.80
C ALA A 6 -18.22 7.55 7.61
N LEU A 7 -18.64 7.26 6.37
CA LEU A 7 -19.35 6.02 6.07
C LEU A 7 -18.48 4.79 6.39
N GLY A 8 -17.21 4.81 6.01
CA GLY A 8 -16.29 3.73 6.32
C GLY A 8 -16.17 3.45 7.82
N MET A 9 -16.05 4.49 8.64
CA MET A 9 -15.99 4.36 10.11
C MET A 9 -17.31 3.80 10.69
N ILE A 10 -18.45 4.28 10.21
CA ILE A 10 -19.77 3.78 10.66
C ILE A 10 -19.90 2.28 10.32
N PHE A 11 -19.65 1.90 9.06
CA PHE A 11 -19.73 0.49 8.66
C PHE A 11 -18.67 -0.37 9.36
N CYS A 12 -17.48 0.17 9.64
CA CYS A 12 -16.48 -0.51 10.45
C CYS A 12 -17.05 -0.87 11.84
N VAL A 13 -17.63 0.08 12.56
CA VAL A 13 -18.25 -0.18 13.88
C VAL A 13 -19.36 -1.22 13.76
N LEU A 14 -20.19 -1.13 12.72
CA LEU A 14 -21.30 -2.08 12.51
C LEU A 14 -20.81 -3.52 12.29
N THR A 15 -19.60 -3.75 11.76
CA THR A 15 -19.04 -5.11 11.63
C THR A 15 -18.91 -5.81 12.97
N GLY A 16 -18.67 -5.08 14.06
CA GLY A 16 -18.58 -5.62 15.42
C GLY A 16 -19.89 -6.22 15.94
N PHE A 17 -21.03 -5.80 15.40
CA PHE A 17 -22.38 -6.27 15.77
C PHE A 17 -22.94 -7.32 14.79
N ALA A 18 -22.14 -7.75 13.82
CA ALA A 18 -22.59 -8.74 12.84
C ALA A 18 -22.85 -10.11 13.51
N TRP A 19 -24.10 -10.62 13.38
CA TRP A 19 -24.54 -11.91 13.93
C TRP A 19 -24.39 -13.07 12.95
N SER A 20 -24.09 -12.81 11.67
CA SER A 20 -23.83 -13.84 10.65
C SER A 20 -22.59 -13.50 9.85
N TRP A 21 -21.95 -14.53 9.30
CA TRP A 21 -20.76 -14.37 8.47
C TRP A 21 -21.06 -13.55 7.20
N LEU A 22 -22.27 -13.70 6.63
CA LEU A 22 -22.67 -12.98 5.42
C LEU A 22 -22.84 -11.48 5.72
N LEU A 23 -23.52 -11.13 6.83
CA LEU A 23 -23.66 -9.74 7.25
C LEU A 23 -22.28 -9.11 7.53
N PHE A 24 -21.42 -9.83 8.24
CA PHE A 24 -20.05 -9.39 8.47
C PHE A 24 -19.32 -9.12 7.14
N LEU A 25 -19.40 -10.05 6.19
CA LEU A 25 -18.76 -9.90 4.88
C LEU A 25 -19.27 -8.66 4.13
N ILE A 26 -20.58 -8.44 4.08
CA ILE A 26 -21.18 -7.28 3.41
C ILE A 26 -20.70 -5.98 4.06
N LEU A 27 -20.79 -5.86 5.38
CA LEU A 27 -20.36 -4.67 6.12
C LEU A 27 -18.84 -4.43 5.93
N PHE A 28 -18.03 -5.49 5.97
CA PHE A 28 -16.60 -5.42 5.75
C PHE A 28 -16.26 -4.94 4.33
N VAL A 29 -16.93 -5.47 3.31
CA VAL A 29 -16.72 -5.04 1.92
C VAL A 29 -17.07 -3.56 1.75
N VAL A 30 -18.20 -3.11 2.30
CA VAL A 30 -18.58 -1.69 2.26
C VAL A 30 -17.54 -0.82 2.98
N THR A 31 -17.08 -1.24 4.16
CA THR A 31 -16.01 -0.55 4.90
C THR A 31 -14.75 -0.44 4.05
N LYS A 32 -14.34 -1.54 3.40
CA LYS A 32 -13.14 -1.57 2.52
C LYS A 32 -13.29 -0.66 1.31
N ILE A 33 -14.47 -0.59 0.70
CA ILE A 33 -14.75 0.33 -0.43
C ILE A 33 -14.63 1.79 0.04
N CYS A 34 -15.24 2.13 1.17
CA CYS A 34 -15.20 3.48 1.72
C CYS A 34 -13.77 3.89 2.14
N TYR A 35 -13.04 2.98 2.78
CA TYR A 35 -11.63 3.16 3.13
C TYR A 35 -10.79 3.41 1.88
N SER A 36 -10.95 2.57 0.88
CA SER A 36 -10.24 2.65 -0.40
C SER A 36 -10.48 4.00 -1.09
N ALA A 37 -11.74 4.42 -1.19
CA ALA A 37 -12.10 5.71 -1.78
C ALA A 37 -11.50 6.89 -0.99
N SER A 38 -11.51 6.83 0.34
CA SER A 38 -10.88 7.87 1.17
C SER A 38 -9.36 7.93 0.96
N LEU A 39 -8.69 6.77 0.86
CA LEU A 39 -7.26 6.68 0.65
C LEU A 39 -6.83 7.24 -0.72
N THR A 40 -7.57 6.92 -1.78
CA THR A 40 -7.31 7.44 -3.14
C THR A 40 -7.37 8.97 -3.17
N ILE A 41 -8.39 9.55 -2.51
CA ILE A 41 -8.51 11.02 -2.40
C ILE A 41 -7.37 11.59 -1.54
N TYR A 42 -7.04 10.93 -0.42
CA TYR A 42 -5.91 11.33 0.43
C TYR A 42 -4.58 11.34 -0.35
N ASP A 43 -4.33 10.34 -1.17
CA ASP A 43 -3.10 10.27 -1.96
C ASP A 43 -3.02 11.40 -2.99
N SER A 44 -4.15 11.82 -3.57
CA SER A 44 -4.20 12.95 -4.50
C SER A 44 -3.95 14.31 -3.84
N MET A 45 -4.11 14.44 -2.51
CA MET A 45 -3.86 15.68 -1.77
C MET A 45 -2.37 16.04 -1.69
N LEU A 46 -1.45 15.12 -2.02
CA LEU A 46 -0.02 15.35 -1.86
C LEU A 46 0.48 16.57 -2.61
N GLY A 47 -0.02 16.81 -3.83
CA GLY A 47 0.32 17.98 -4.64
C GLY A 47 -0.20 19.31 -4.08
N ASP A 48 -1.23 19.30 -3.22
CA ASP A 48 -1.78 20.50 -2.60
C ASP A 48 -0.99 20.93 -1.35
N ILE A 49 -0.40 19.98 -0.63
CA ILE A 49 0.22 20.22 0.69
C ILE A 49 1.70 20.54 0.61
N THR A 50 2.38 20.24 -0.49
CA THR A 50 3.83 20.46 -0.64
C THR A 50 4.23 20.81 -2.05
N THR A 51 5.47 21.30 -2.19
CA THR A 51 6.11 21.59 -3.47
C THR A 51 6.82 20.35 -4.04
N GLU A 52 7.11 20.33 -5.33
CA GLU A 52 7.68 19.17 -6.03
C GLU A 52 9.03 18.73 -5.44
N ASP A 53 9.88 19.68 -5.04
CA ASP A 53 11.19 19.45 -4.44
C ASP A 53 11.12 18.74 -3.08
N ARG A 54 10.05 18.94 -2.30
CA ARG A 54 9.84 18.32 -0.98
C ARG A 54 8.86 17.16 -0.97
N MET A 55 8.30 16.82 -2.12
CA MET A 55 7.22 15.83 -2.22
C MET A 55 7.64 14.43 -1.75
N ASP A 56 8.86 14.00 -2.05
CA ASP A 56 9.41 12.72 -1.57
C ASP A 56 9.56 12.69 -0.06
N GLU A 57 10.08 13.77 0.52
CA GLU A 57 10.25 13.92 1.97
C GLU A 57 8.90 13.86 2.69
N VAL A 58 7.93 14.65 2.26
CA VAL A 58 6.59 14.73 2.87
C VAL A 58 5.85 13.40 2.72
N SER A 59 5.91 12.78 1.55
CA SER A 59 5.31 11.46 1.33
C SER A 59 5.92 10.39 2.23
N SER A 60 7.26 10.32 2.32
CA SER A 60 7.95 9.32 3.13
C SER A 60 7.73 9.52 4.63
N ASN A 61 7.69 10.77 5.10
CA ASN A 61 7.33 11.08 6.50
C ASN A 61 5.88 10.67 6.79
N GLY A 62 4.94 10.90 5.88
CA GLY A 62 3.55 10.46 6.04
C GLY A 62 3.44 8.95 6.22
N PHE A 63 4.12 8.17 5.39
CA PHE A 63 4.18 6.72 5.54
C PHE A 63 4.87 6.29 6.84
N ALA A 64 5.98 6.94 7.23
CA ALA A 64 6.66 6.64 8.47
C ALA A 64 5.73 6.78 9.69
N TRP A 65 5.06 7.91 9.84
CA TRP A 65 4.11 8.13 10.93
C TRP A 65 2.89 7.21 10.84
N GLY A 66 2.47 6.81 9.63
CA GLY A 66 1.43 5.81 9.41
C GLY A 66 1.83 4.44 9.99
N TYR A 67 3.05 3.97 9.73
CA TYR A 67 3.55 2.70 10.27
C TYR A 67 3.64 2.72 11.79
N LEU A 68 4.20 3.75 12.39
CA LEU A 68 4.26 3.87 13.85
C LEU A 68 2.87 4.00 14.46
N GLY A 69 2.02 4.85 13.87
CA GLY A 69 0.66 5.09 14.35
C GLY A 69 -0.21 3.84 14.31
N SER A 70 -0.02 2.96 13.34
CA SER A 70 -0.77 1.70 13.23
C SER A 70 -0.42 0.66 14.30
N CYS A 71 0.76 0.76 14.91
CA CYS A 71 1.16 -0.16 15.98
C CYS A 71 0.28 -0.06 17.21
N ILE A 72 -0.21 1.14 17.56
CA ILE A 72 -1.01 1.36 18.77
C ILE A 72 -2.38 0.63 18.68
N PRO A 73 -3.24 0.92 17.69
CA PRO A 73 -4.53 0.22 17.57
C PRO A 73 -4.35 -1.28 17.33
N PHE A 74 -3.29 -1.69 16.60
CA PHE A 74 -2.97 -3.09 16.40
C PHE A 74 -2.67 -3.82 17.72
N LEU A 75 -1.83 -3.23 18.59
CA LEU A 75 -1.52 -3.82 19.90
C LEU A 75 -2.76 -3.94 20.80
N ILE A 76 -3.61 -2.92 20.84
CA ILE A 76 -4.85 -2.95 21.61
C ILE A 76 -5.77 -4.05 21.10
N ALA A 77 -5.96 -4.16 19.78
CA ALA A 77 -6.77 -5.21 19.17
C ALA A 77 -6.18 -6.61 19.41
N LEU A 78 -4.85 -6.76 19.34
CA LEU A 78 -4.15 -8.00 19.63
C LEU A 78 -4.32 -8.43 21.09
N ILE A 79 -4.18 -7.50 22.04
CA ILE A 79 -4.42 -7.79 23.47
C ILE A 79 -5.87 -8.24 23.68
N ALA A 80 -6.83 -7.55 23.08
CA ALA A 80 -8.24 -7.93 23.16
C ALA A 80 -8.49 -9.33 22.56
N TYR A 81 -7.83 -9.68 21.45
CA TYR A 81 -7.89 -11.01 20.85
C TYR A 81 -7.30 -12.07 21.77
N VAL A 82 -6.12 -11.83 22.35
CA VAL A 82 -5.46 -12.77 23.28
C VAL A 82 -6.31 -13.01 24.54
N LEU A 83 -6.95 -11.97 25.06
CA LEU A 83 -7.86 -12.08 26.20
C LEU A 83 -9.20 -12.74 25.83
N GLY A 84 -9.50 -12.90 24.56
CA GLY A 84 -10.71 -13.52 24.04
C GLY A 84 -10.80 -15.03 24.27
N PRO A 85 -11.95 -15.66 23.89
CA PRO A 85 -12.25 -17.06 24.22
C PRO A 85 -11.33 -18.06 23.53
N ASP A 86 -10.74 -17.70 22.40
CA ASP A 86 -9.89 -18.59 21.60
C ASP A 86 -8.49 -18.81 22.21
N MET A 87 -8.08 -17.95 23.18
CA MET A 87 -6.78 -17.99 23.82
C MET A 87 -6.88 -18.11 25.35
N VAL A 88 -7.15 -17.01 26.05
CA VAL A 88 -7.18 -16.96 27.52
C VAL A 88 -8.59 -17.09 28.08
N GLY A 89 -9.61 -16.67 27.34
CA GLY A 89 -11.01 -16.79 27.76
C GLY A 89 -11.45 -15.83 28.87
N LEU A 90 -10.73 -14.72 29.10
CA LEU A 90 -11.08 -13.73 30.12
C LEU A 90 -12.22 -12.81 29.72
N ILE A 91 -12.42 -12.58 28.42
CA ILE A 91 -13.49 -11.73 27.91
C ILE A 91 -14.33 -12.46 26.85
N PRO A 92 -15.64 -12.14 26.73
CA PRO A 92 -16.50 -12.77 25.74
C PRO A 92 -16.07 -12.41 24.31
N ALA A 93 -16.35 -13.30 23.34
CA ALA A 93 -16.03 -13.11 21.92
C ALA A 93 -16.58 -11.79 21.33
N LEU A 94 -17.80 -11.41 21.73
CA LEU A 94 -18.42 -10.15 21.29
C LEU A 94 -17.62 -8.94 21.77
N LEU A 95 -17.15 -8.95 23.01
CA LEU A 95 -16.36 -7.85 23.57
C LEU A 95 -14.97 -7.77 22.93
N SER A 96 -14.30 -8.93 22.75
CA SER A 96 -12.99 -9.01 22.09
C SER A 96 -13.04 -8.42 20.66
N ARG A 97 -14.01 -8.85 19.85
CA ARG A 97 -14.22 -8.32 18.49
C ARG A 97 -14.62 -6.84 18.53
N GLY A 98 -15.55 -6.47 19.44
CA GLY A 98 -16.03 -5.10 19.60
C GLY A 98 -14.91 -4.12 19.93
N ILE A 99 -13.99 -4.47 20.82
CA ILE A 99 -12.81 -3.64 21.15
C ILE A 99 -11.94 -3.41 19.89
N GLY A 100 -11.62 -4.48 19.16
CA GLY A 100 -10.78 -4.37 17.96
C GLY A 100 -11.37 -3.43 16.90
N VAL A 101 -12.66 -3.60 16.61
CA VAL A 101 -13.38 -2.79 15.62
C VAL A 101 -13.55 -1.34 16.09
N PHE A 102 -13.94 -1.13 17.35
CA PHE A 102 -14.13 0.21 17.91
C PHE A 102 -12.81 0.99 17.95
N VAL A 103 -11.74 0.37 18.39
CA VAL A 103 -10.41 1.00 18.43
C VAL A 103 -9.95 1.38 17.02
N THR A 104 -10.19 0.53 16.01
CA THR A 104 -9.88 0.83 14.61
C THR A 104 -10.65 2.05 14.12
N ALA A 105 -11.95 2.11 14.35
CA ALA A 105 -12.80 3.23 13.92
C ALA A 105 -12.46 4.53 14.68
N ALA A 106 -12.25 4.45 15.99
CA ALA A 106 -11.86 5.60 16.82
C ALA A 106 -10.47 6.15 16.42
N TRP A 107 -9.52 5.27 16.15
CA TRP A 107 -8.21 5.67 15.66
C TRP A 107 -8.30 6.34 14.29
N TRP A 108 -9.07 5.76 13.37
CA TRP A 108 -9.31 6.36 12.07
C TRP A 108 -9.92 7.76 12.18
N LEU A 109 -10.92 7.94 13.05
CA LEU A 109 -11.50 9.26 13.32
C LEU A 109 -10.46 10.23 13.88
N MET A 110 -9.69 9.79 14.88
CA MET A 110 -8.69 10.62 15.55
C MET A 110 -7.62 11.17 14.59
N VAL A 111 -7.15 10.35 13.65
CA VAL A 111 -6.14 10.79 12.66
C VAL A 111 -6.77 11.57 11.49
N THR A 112 -8.08 11.39 11.23
CA THR A 112 -8.80 12.09 10.17
C THR A 112 -9.14 13.54 10.55
N VAL A 113 -9.49 13.80 11.81
CA VAL A 113 -9.89 15.14 12.28
C VAL A 113 -8.81 16.20 12.03
N PRO A 114 -7.54 16.03 12.39
CA PRO A 114 -6.50 17.01 12.08
C PRO A 114 -6.35 17.30 10.59
N LEU A 115 -6.50 16.27 9.75
CA LEU A 115 -6.47 16.45 8.30
C LEU A 115 -7.60 17.35 7.81
N LEU A 116 -8.82 17.12 8.29
CA LEU A 116 -10.00 17.92 7.91
C LEU A 116 -9.91 19.38 8.38
N LEU A 117 -9.26 19.62 9.52
CA LEU A 117 -9.09 20.96 10.06
C LEU A 117 -7.95 21.73 9.42
N GLY A 118 -6.92 21.04 8.93
CA GLY A 118 -5.71 21.67 8.40
C GLY A 118 -5.58 21.68 6.87
N TYR A 119 -6.36 20.87 6.16
CA TYR A 119 -6.25 20.75 4.70
C TYR A 119 -7.06 21.83 3.98
N THR A 120 -6.40 22.49 3.04
CA THR A 120 -7.04 23.41 2.09
C THR A 120 -6.72 22.96 0.67
N GLN A 121 -7.76 22.63 -0.10
CA GLN A 121 -7.59 22.22 -1.50
C GLN A 121 -7.15 23.44 -2.34
N LYS A 122 -6.06 23.25 -3.09
CA LYS A 122 -5.53 24.27 -4.00
C LYS A 122 -5.82 23.96 -5.46
N ASN A 123 -5.65 22.70 -5.83
CA ASN A 123 -5.87 22.22 -7.19
C ASN A 123 -7.24 21.51 -7.26
N TYR A 124 -8.14 22.03 -8.09
CA TYR A 124 -9.45 21.43 -8.30
C TYR A 124 -9.85 21.57 -9.77
N SER A 125 -10.48 20.55 -10.29
CA SER A 125 -11.11 20.59 -11.59
C SER A 125 -12.51 21.21 -11.46
N SER A 126 -12.81 22.22 -12.25
CA SER A 126 -14.17 22.80 -12.38
C SER A 126 -15.09 21.85 -13.15
N GLY A 127 -15.33 20.66 -12.63
CA GLY A 127 -16.17 19.64 -13.24
C GLY A 127 -17.55 19.59 -12.63
N GLU A 128 -18.59 19.42 -13.45
CA GLU A 128 -19.93 19.08 -13.00
C GLU A 128 -19.96 17.75 -12.23
N SER A 129 -20.87 17.61 -11.28
CA SER A 129 -21.07 16.35 -10.56
C SER A 129 -21.43 15.24 -11.56
N ALA A 130 -20.48 14.37 -11.81
CA ALA A 130 -20.65 13.29 -12.77
C ALA A 130 -21.46 12.13 -12.18
N SER A 131 -22.41 11.61 -12.94
CA SER A 131 -23.04 10.33 -12.63
C SER A 131 -21.96 9.23 -12.59
N VAL A 132 -22.19 8.12 -11.87
CA VAL A 132 -21.27 6.98 -11.78
C VAL A 132 -20.81 6.52 -13.17
N GLY A 133 -21.73 6.45 -14.14
CA GLY A 133 -21.39 6.08 -15.52
C GLY A 133 -20.49 7.08 -16.23
N ALA A 134 -20.66 8.38 -15.95
CA ALA A 134 -19.76 9.43 -16.47
C ALA A 134 -18.36 9.34 -15.84
N ALA A 135 -18.28 9.00 -14.54
CA ALA A 135 -17.00 8.79 -13.86
C ALA A 135 -16.21 7.61 -14.48
N PHE A 136 -16.86 6.47 -14.74
CA PHE A 136 -16.22 5.34 -15.43
C PHE A 136 -15.76 5.73 -16.85
N ARG A 137 -16.60 6.43 -17.61
CA ARG A 137 -16.21 6.91 -18.95
C ARG A 137 -15.00 7.84 -18.90
N LYS A 138 -14.92 8.70 -17.87
CA LYS A 138 -13.81 9.61 -17.64
C LYS A 138 -12.52 8.83 -17.35
N ILE A 139 -12.55 7.86 -16.44
CA ILE A 139 -11.40 6.99 -16.12
C ILE A 139 -10.89 6.25 -17.37
N PHE A 140 -11.78 5.66 -18.16
CA PHE A 140 -11.38 5.00 -19.41
C PHE A 140 -10.84 6.00 -20.45
N GLY A 141 -11.38 7.23 -20.49
CA GLY A 141 -10.88 8.31 -21.33
C GLY A 141 -9.45 8.69 -20.93
N THR A 142 -9.20 8.89 -19.63
CA THR A 142 -7.88 9.20 -19.09
C THR A 142 -6.88 8.07 -19.34
N LEU A 143 -7.28 6.81 -19.15
CA LEU A 143 -6.44 5.65 -19.47
C LEU A 143 -6.06 5.62 -20.96
N ARG A 144 -7.02 5.88 -21.85
CA ARG A 144 -6.77 5.96 -23.30
C ARG A 144 -5.85 7.13 -23.65
N HIS A 145 -6.03 8.28 -23.01
CA HIS A 145 -5.15 9.43 -23.19
C HIS A 145 -3.71 9.12 -22.79
N ILE A 146 -3.51 8.52 -21.60
CA ILE A 146 -2.21 8.08 -21.11
C ILE A 146 -1.57 7.09 -22.08
N ALA A 147 -2.33 6.09 -22.56
CA ALA A 147 -1.82 5.07 -23.46
C ALA A 147 -1.36 5.64 -24.83
N LEU A 148 -2.00 6.70 -25.30
CA LEU A 148 -1.71 7.28 -26.63
C LEU A 148 -0.70 8.43 -26.57
N HIS A 149 -0.73 9.26 -25.51
CA HIS A 149 -0.02 10.55 -25.48
C HIS A 149 1.03 10.63 -24.35
N ASP A 150 0.78 9.99 -23.17
CA ASP A 150 1.65 10.09 -22.01
C ASP A 150 2.44 8.79 -21.75
N LYS A 151 3.34 8.44 -22.63
CA LYS A 151 4.12 7.20 -22.55
C LYS A 151 4.92 7.08 -21.24
N LYS A 152 5.38 8.19 -20.68
CA LYS A 152 6.07 8.22 -19.38
C LYS A 152 5.19 7.70 -18.26
N VAL A 153 3.97 8.25 -18.15
CA VAL A 153 2.99 7.84 -17.14
C VAL A 153 2.58 6.38 -17.36
N LEU A 154 2.37 5.96 -18.62
CA LEU A 154 2.04 4.58 -18.96
C LEU A 154 3.13 3.60 -18.50
N PHE A 155 4.39 3.82 -18.88
CA PHE A 155 5.49 2.93 -18.50
C PHE A 155 5.70 2.90 -16.99
N PHE A 156 5.52 4.04 -16.31
CA PHE A 156 5.57 4.06 -14.86
C PHE A 156 4.43 3.25 -14.22
N LEU A 157 3.18 3.41 -14.69
CA LEU A 157 2.04 2.65 -14.15
C LEU A 157 2.21 1.13 -14.34
N ILE A 158 2.74 0.69 -15.50
CA ILE A 158 3.02 -0.73 -15.73
C ILE A 158 4.18 -1.21 -14.83
N ALA A 159 5.25 -0.42 -14.71
CA ALA A 159 6.34 -0.73 -13.80
C ALA A 159 5.84 -0.83 -12.35
N PHE A 160 5.06 0.16 -11.92
CA PHE A 160 4.43 0.23 -10.61
C PHE A 160 3.57 -1.00 -10.33
N PHE A 161 2.68 -1.36 -11.25
CA PHE A 161 1.84 -2.53 -11.13
C PHE A 161 2.66 -3.80 -10.86
N LEU A 162 3.73 -4.03 -11.62
CA LEU A 162 4.55 -5.22 -11.47
C LEU A 162 5.27 -5.27 -10.12
N TYR A 163 6.01 -4.22 -9.75
CA TYR A 163 6.76 -4.30 -8.51
C TYR A 163 5.86 -4.19 -7.26
N ILE A 164 4.74 -3.45 -7.33
CA ILE A 164 3.82 -3.35 -6.20
C ILE A 164 3.00 -4.63 -6.02
N ASP A 165 2.74 -5.40 -7.12
CA ASP A 165 2.15 -6.73 -7.04
C ASP A 165 3.06 -7.67 -6.24
N GLY A 166 4.36 -7.67 -6.51
CA GLY A 166 5.32 -8.43 -5.72
C GLY A 166 5.34 -8.01 -4.24
N VAL A 167 5.36 -6.70 -3.95
CA VAL A 167 5.31 -6.15 -2.59
C VAL A 167 4.04 -6.58 -1.86
N GLY A 168 2.86 -6.33 -2.47
CA GLY A 168 1.57 -6.68 -1.90
C GLY A 168 1.43 -8.17 -1.66
N THR A 169 1.85 -8.99 -2.63
CA THR A 169 1.80 -10.46 -2.49
C THR A 169 2.61 -10.96 -1.31
N ILE A 170 3.81 -10.44 -1.08
CA ILE A 170 4.65 -10.82 0.08
C ILE A 170 3.97 -10.42 1.38
N ILE A 171 3.43 -9.19 1.45
CA ILE A 171 2.78 -8.66 2.66
C ILE A 171 1.49 -9.43 2.97
N ASP A 172 0.61 -9.59 1.99
CA ASP A 172 -0.70 -10.21 2.15
C ASP A 172 -0.59 -11.70 2.49
N ASN A 173 0.47 -12.38 2.01
CA ASN A 173 0.71 -13.79 2.27
C ASN A 173 1.71 -14.06 3.41
N CYS A 174 2.15 -13.06 4.16
CA CYS A 174 3.19 -13.21 5.18
C CYS A 174 2.83 -14.28 6.23
N ILE A 175 1.59 -14.29 6.73
CA ILE A 175 1.09 -15.32 7.67
C ILE A 175 1.05 -16.70 7.01
N ASN A 176 0.60 -16.78 5.75
CA ASN A 176 0.57 -18.05 5.01
C ASN A 176 1.98 -18.63 4.82
N ILE A 177 2.95 -17.76 4.52
CA ILE A 177 4.38 -18.14 4.39
C ILE A 177 4.89 -18.75 5.69
N GLY A 178 4.64 -18.08 6.81
CA GLY A 178 5.07 -18.57 8.11
C GLY A 178 4.35 -19.87 8.52
N THR A 179 3.06 -20.00 8.20
CA THR A 179 2.28 -21.20 8.48
C THR A 179 2.75 -22.41 7.67
N ASP A 180 3.05 -22.22 6.38
CA ASP A 180 3.61 -23.26 5.51
C ASP A 180 5.00 -23.75 5.98
N LEU A 181 5.75 -22.88 6.65
CA LEU A 181 7.03 -23.22 7.28
C LEU A 181 6.85 -23.86 8.67
N GLY A 182 5.62 -24.09 9.13
CA GLY A 182 5.32 -24.64 10.45
C GLY A 182 5.67 -23.72 11.62
N LEU A 183 5.73 -22.40 11.38
CA LEU A 183 6.12 -21.43 12.40
C LEU A 183 4.97 -21.15 13.38
N ASN A 184 5.31 -20.89 14.64
CA ASN A 184 4.35 -20.50 15.67
C ASN A 184 3.67 -19.16 15.31
N THR A 185 2.34 -19.12 15.39
CA THR A 185 1.52 -17.95 15.07
C THR A 185 1.91 -16.72 15.90
N VAL A 186 2.18 -16.87 17.20
CA VAL A 186 2.60 -15.76 18.06
C VAL A 186 3.92 -15.18 17.57
N GLY A 187 4.89 -16.04 17.22
CA GLY A 187 6.17 -15.61 16.64
C GLY A 187 5.99 -14.83 15.33
N GLN A 188 5.08 -15.29 14.45
CA GLN A 188 4.76 -14.61 13.20
C GLN A 188 4.17 -13.21 13.44
N VAL A 189 3.23 -13.08 14.37
CA VAL A 189 2.59 -11.80 14.72
C VAL A 189 3.61 -10.81 15.31
N LEU A 190 4.53 -11.28 16.15
CA LEU A 190 5.61 -10.45 16.71
C LEU A 190 6.58 -9.98 15.62
N VAL A 191 6.92 -10.84 14.66
CA VAL A 191 7.75 -10.47 13.50
C VAL A 191 7.05 -9.42 12.65
N LEU A 192 5.73 -9.55 12.40
CA LEU A 192 4.96 -8.54 11.68
C LEU A 192 4.95 -7.18 12.40
N LEU A 193 4.79 -7.17 13.73
CA LEU A 193 4.85 -5.95 14.51
C LEU A 193 6.25 -5.31 14.43
N ALA A 194 7.30 -6.12 14.55
CA ALA A 194 8.67 -5.64 14.39
C ALA A 194 8.91 -5.05 12.99
N THR A 195 8.33 -5.65 11.95
CA THR A 195 8.40 -5.12 10.56
C THR A 195 7.84 -3.71 10.46
N GLN A 196 6.75 -3.38 11.18
CA GLN A 196 6.19 -2.02 11.18
C GLN A 196 7.15 -0.99 11.79
N VAL A 197 7.84 -1.37 12.87
CA VAL A 197 8.85 -0.50 13.50
C VAL A 197 10.04 -0.29 12.56
N VAL A 198 10.50 -1.33 11.88
CA VAL A 198 11.56 -1.23 10.87
C VAL A 198 11.11 -0.32 9.72
N ALA A 199 9.88 -0.50 9.22
CA ALA A 199 9.32 0.33 8.15
C ALA A 199 9.24 1.81 8.56
N TRP A 200 8.87 2.11 9.80
CA TRP A 200 8.91 3.46 10.34
C TRP A 200 10.30 4.07 10.26
N VAL A 201 11.29 3.41 10.83
CA VAL A 201 12.69 3.92 10.88
C VAL A 201 13.24 4.14 9.48
N PHE A 202 13.08 3.14 8.60
CA PHE A 202 13.63 3.23 7.25
C PHE A 202 12.87 4.23 6.36
N SER A 203 11.58 4.42 6.54
CA SER A 203 10.84 5.49 5.86
C SER A 203 11.39 6.87 6.22
N LEU A 204 11.78 7.12 7.49
CA LEU A 204 12.46 8.36 7.90
C LEU A 204 13.87 8.48 7.30
N VAL A 205 14.59 7.37 7.17
CA VAL A 205 15.92 7.35 6.50
C VAL A 205 15.76 7.74 5.03
N PHE A 206 14.81 7.13 4.31
CA PHE A 206 14.56 7.46 2.92
C PHE A 206 14.02 8.87 2.73
N ALA A 207 13.22 9.41 3.67
CA ALA A 207 12.82 10.81 3.67
C ALA A 207 14.02 11.76 3.71
N ARG A 208 15.06 11.45 4.48
CA ARG A 208 16.32 12.23 4.50
C ARG A 208 17.15 12.01 3.23
N LEU A 209 17.22 10.79 2.73
CA LEU A 209 17.97 10.46 1.52
C LEU A 209 17.36 11.13 0.28
N SER A 210 16.05 11.34 0.25
CA SER A 210 15.35 11.97 -0.87
C SER A 210 15.74 13.44 -1.08
N GLN A 211 16.28 14.09 -0.05
CA GLN A 211 16.83 15.45 -0.16
C GLN A 211 18.14 15.53 -0.96
N ARG A 212 18.82 14.39 -1.15
CA ARG A 212 20.14 14.32 -1.82
C ARG A 212 20.16 13.46 -3.08
N HIS A 213 19.17 12.62 -3.27
CA HIS A 213 19.11 11.64 -4.35
C HIS A 213 17.77 11.71 -5.09
N SER A 214 17.79 11.49 -6.40
CA SER A 214 16.56 11.48 -7.20
C SER A 214 15.63 10.33 -6.80
N THR A 215 14.32 10.56 -6.89
CA THR A 215 13.25 9.60 -6.60
C THR A 215 13.46 8.26 -7.31
N VAL A 216 13.85 8.30 -8.60
CA VAL A 216 14.09 7.09 -9.41
C VAL A 216 15.26 6.27 -8.89
N ARG A 217 16.33 6.92 -8.40
CA ARG A 217 17.47 6.19 -7.79
C ARG A 217 17.03 5.48 -6.51
N LEU A 218 16.29 6.16 -5.65
CA LEU A 218 15.78 5.59 -4.39
C LEU A 218 14.78 4.47 -4.65
N LEU A 219 13.86 4.62 -5.62
CA LEU A 219 12.97 3.54 -6.06
C LEU A 219 13.75 2.34 -6.58
N THR A 220 14.82 2.58 -7.36
CA THR A 220 15.69 1.50 -7.82
C THR A 220 16.29 0.72 -6.66
N VAL A 221 16.78 1.41 -5.62
CA VAL A 221 17.32 0.76 -4.41
C VAL A 221 16.25 -0.09 -3.72
N CYS A 222 15.02 0.43 -3.58
CA CYS A 222 13.91 -0.33 -2.99
C CYS A 222 13.56 -1.59 -3.81
N ILE A 223 13.45 -1.46 -5.13
CA ILE A 223 13.09 -2.59 -6.02
C ILE A 223 14.19 -3.66 -5.99
N VAL A 224 15.46 -3.27 -6.05
CA VAL A 224 16.60 -4.19 -5.92
C VAL A 224 16.61 -4.83 -4.53
N GLY A 225 16.31 -4.08 -3.47
CA GLY A 225 16.17 -4.61 -2.12
C GLY A 225 15.11 -5.72 -2.03
N TYR A 226 13.93 -5.51 -2.60
CA TYR A 226 12.88 -6.54 -2.66
C TYR A 226 13.28 -7.74 -3.53
N LEU A 227 13.99 -7.52 -4.64
CA LEU A 227 14.55 -8.61 -5.44
C LEU A 227 15.48 -9.47 -4.60
N CYS A 228 16.37 -8.87 -3.81
CA CYS A 228 17.25 -9.61 -2.88
C CYS A 228 16.43 -10.35 -1.80
N VAL A 229 15.37 -9.75 -1.28
CA VAL A 229 14.44 -10.39 -0.32
C VAL A 229 13.78 -11.63 -0.95
N CYS A 230 13.31 -11.55 -2.20
CA CYS A 230 12.73 -12.69 -2.91
C CYS A 230 13.74 -13.83 -3.11
N LEU A 231 14.98 -13.51 -3.49
CA LEU A 231 16.04 -14.50 -3.64
C LEU A 231 16.41 -15.14 -2.29
N TYR A 232 16.45 -14.34 -1.22
CA TYR A 232 16.67 -14.86 0.14
C TYR A 232 15.55 -15.77 0.60
N ALA A 233 14.30 -15.51 0.19
CA ALA A 233 13.14 -16.33 0.55
C ALA A 233 13.26 -17.79 0.07
N LEU A 234 14.08 -18.08 -0.94
CA LEU A 234 14.39 -19.45 -1.38
C LEU A 234 15.07 -20.30 -0.29
N THR A 235 15.69 -19.67 0.70
CA THR A 235 16.44 -20.34 1.78
C THR A 235 15.66 -20.48 3.09
N LEU A 236 14.40 -20.06 3.14
CA LEU A 236 13.59 -20.01 4.38
C LEU A 236 13.33 -21.43 4.93
N GLN A 237 13.66 -21.64 6.20
CA GLN A 237 13.44 -22.90 6.90
C GLN A 237 13.01 -22.72 8.37
N ASN A 238 13.22 -21.54 8.96
CA ASN A 238 12.98 -21.33 10.39
C ASN A 238 12.57 -19.89 10.70
N LEU A 239 12.14 -19.64 11.95
CA LEU A 239 11.64 -18.34 12.40
C LEU A 239 12.71 -17.22 12.31
N ILE A 240 13.98 -17.53 12.51
CA ILE A 240 15.05 -16.52 12.43
C ILE A 240 15.22 -16.04 11.00
N GLN A 241 15.26 -16.96 10.03
CA GLN A 241 15.34 -16.61 8.61
C GLN A 241 14.09 -15.87 8.14
N PHE A 242 12.91 -16.27 8.60
CA PHE A 242 11.67 -15.55 8.37
C PHE A 242 11.71 -14.13 8.95
N GLY A 243 12.24 -13.95 10.16
CA GLY A 243 12.47 -12.64 10.77
C GLY A 243 13.45 -11.77 9.98
N LEU A 244 14.53 -12.33 9.45
CA LEU A 244 15.48 -11.62 8.59
C LEU A 244 14.85 -11.20 7.24
N MET A 245 14.03 -12.08 6.64
CA MET A 245 13.24 -11.73 5.46
C MET A 245 12.29 -10.56 5.76
N ALA A 246 11.55 -10.65 6.85
CA ALA A 246 10.59 -9.62 7.28
C ALA A 246 11.29 -8.29 7.60
N PHE A 247 12.49 -8.33 8.19
CA PHE A 247 13.33 -7.14 8.37
C PHE A 247 13.68 -6.50 7.03
N GLY A 248 14.12 -7.28 6.04
CA GLY A 248 14.38 -6.81 4.69
C GLY A 248 13.14 -6.20 4.02
N VAL A 249 11.96 -6.83 4.16
CA VAL A 249 10.68 -6.27 3.71
C VAL A 249 10.42 -4.91 4.39
N GLY A 250 10.56 -4.83 5.71
CA GLY A 250 10.35 -3.60 6.48
C GLY A 250 11.27 -2.46 6.04
N MET A 251 12.53 -2.74 5.69
CA MET A 251 13.48 -1.72 5.21
C MET A 251 12.96 -0.95 3.98
N PHE A 252 12.23 -1.60 3.09
CA PHE A 252 11.84 -1.01 1.81
C PHE A 252 10.34 -0.78 1.66
N GLN A 253 9.50 -1.42 2.47
CA GLN A 253 8.03 -1.41 2.36
C GLN A 253 7.43 0.00 2.35
N GLY A 254 7.77 0.83 3.32
CA GLY A 254 7.25 2.19 3.41
C GLY A 254 7.82 3.10 2.32
N SER A 255 9.10 2.93 2.03
CA SER A 255 9.82 3.76 1.08
C SER A 255 9.40 3.51 -0.37
N ILE A 256 9.20 2.26 -0.77
CA ILE A 256 8.77 1.94 -2.14
C ILE A 256 7.37 2.50 -2.43
N GLN A 257 6.45 2.44 -1.46
CA GLN A 257 5.10 2.97 -1.59
C GLN A 257 5.10 4.51 -1.60
N SER A 258 5.80 5.14 -0.65
CA SER A 258 5.84 6.60 -0.52
C SER A 258 6.52 7.29 -1.69
N LEU A 259 7.64 6.74 -2.17
CA LEU A 259 8.37 7.26 -3.32
C LEU A 259 7.62 7.03 -4.63
N SER A 260 6.89 5.92 -4.77
CA SER A 260 6.03 5.67 -5.94
C SER A 260 4.90 6.69 -6.02
N ARG A 261 4.24 6.98 -4.87
CA ARG A 261 3.20 8.01 -4.78
C ARG A 261 3.73 9.39 -5.13
N SER A 262 4.88 9.78 -4.57
CA SER A 262 5.45 11.10 -4.84
C SER A 262 5.96 11.23 -6.28
N TYR A 263 6.60 10.20 -6.82
CA TYR A 263 7.02 10.20 -8.22
C TYR A 263 5.83 10.33 -9.17
N PHE A 264 4.75 9.58 -8.89
CA PHE A 264 3.53 9.68 -9.68
C PHE A 264 2.94 11.09 -9.63
N SER A 265 2.85 11.69 -8.44
CA SER A 265 2.37 13.06 -8.26
C SER A 265 3.18 14.10 -9.04
N LYS A 266 4.51 13.88 -9.23
CA LYS A 266 5.40 14.78 -9.99
C LYS A 266 5.22 14.68 -11.50
N ILE A 267 4.70 13.57 -12.03
CA ILE A 267 4.62 13.32 -13.47
C ILE A 267 3.23 13.51 -14.05
N ILE A 268 2.23 13.82 -13.23
CA ILE A 268 0.83 14.01 -13.62
C ILE A 268 0.44 15.48 -13.54
N PRO A 269 -0.56 15.96 -14.34
CA PRO A 269 -1.11 17.29 -14.21
C PRO A 269 -1.79 17.50 -12.86
N PRO A 270 -1.46 18.54 -12.07
CA PRO A 270 -2.03 18.78 -10.75
C PRO A 270 -3.57 18.96 -10.76
N GLU A 271 -4.11 19.57 -11.81
CA GLU A 271 -5.56 19.84 -11.98
C GLU A 271 -6.37 18.55 -12.14
N HIS A 272 -5.74 17.47 -12.58
CA HIS A 272 -6.34 16.16 -12.82
C HIS A 272 -5.87 15.09 -11.82
N ALA A 273 -5.19 15.48 -10.73
CA ALA A 273 -4.60 14.56 -9.77
C ALA A 273 -5.59 13.49 -9.26
N GLY A 274 -6.84 13.87 -8.95
CA GLY A 274 -7.85 12.93 -8.48
C GLY A 274 -8.18 11.81 -9.47
N GLU A 275 -8.21 12.09 -10.77
CA GLU A 275 -8.47 11.10 -11.83
C GLU A 275 -7.29 10.15 -12.01
N TYR A 276 -6.08 10.71 -12.06
CA TYR A 276 -4.85 9.95 -12.22
C TYR A 276 -4.59 9.07 -10.98
N PHE A 277 -4.81 9.58 -9.76
CA PHE A 277 -4.71 8.76 -8.54
C PHE A 277 -5.80 7.69 -8.46
N GLY A 278 -6.98 7.92 -9.05
CA GLY A 278 -7.97 6.87 -9.24
C GLY A 278 -7.45 5.69 -10.08
N LEU A 279 -6.74 5.98 -11.18
CA LEU A 279 -6.08 4.95 -11.98
C LEU A 279 -4.92 4.30 -11.22
N TYR A 280 -4.06 5.09 -10.57
CA TYR A 280 -2.97 4.60 -9.73
C TYR A 280 -3.47 3.58 -8.69
N ASP A 281 -4.59 3.87 -8.05
CA ASP A 281 -5.21 3.01 -7.05
C ASP A 281 -5.76 1.71 -7.65
N ILE A 282 -6.33 1.76 -8.88
CA ILE A 282 -6.75 0.57 -9.62
C ILE A 282 -5.53 -0.33 -9.90
N PHE A 283 -4.40 0.23 -10.34
CA PHE A 283 -3.18 -0.53 -10.56
C PHE A 283 -2.61 -1.06 -9.23
N CYS A 284 -2.64 -0.27 -8.16
CA CYS A 284 -2.16 -0.66 -6.85
C CYS A 284 -2.98 -1.82 -6.24
N LYS A 285 -4.31 -1.76 -6.35
CA LYS A 285 -5.22 -2.76 -5.77
C LYS A 285 -5.47 -3.95 -6.68
N GLY A 286 -5.32 -3.77 -8.00
CA GLY A 286 -5.24 -4.87 -8.96
C GLY A 286 -3.93 -5.65 -8.83
N ALA A 287 -2.92 -5.06 -8.22
CA ALA A 287 -1.71 -5.74 -7.78
C ALA A 287 -2.05 -6.76 -6.67
N SER A 288 -1.17 -7.69 -6.40
CA SER A 288 -1.35 -8.90 -5.57
C SER A 288 -2.20 -10.00 -6.23
N PHE A 289 -2.87 -9.72 -7.35
CA PHE A 289 -3.61 -10.75 -8.08
C PHE A 289 -2.67 -11.69 -8.84
N LEU A 290 -1.73 -11.15 -9.59
CA LEU A 290 -0.77 -11.96 -10.37
C LEU A 290 0.15 -12.74 -9.45
N GLY A 291 0.70 -12.11 -8.42
CA GLY A 291 1.60 -12.76 -7.48
C GLY A 291 0.91 -13.85 -6.66
N SER A 292 -0.34 -13.62 -6.20
CA SER A 292 -1.14 -14.66 -5.57
C SER A 292 -1.47 -15.79 -6.53
N GLY A 293 -1.69 -15.50 -7.81
CA GLY A 293 -1.84 -16.48 -8.87
C GLY A 293 -0.57 -17.34 -9.05
N VAL A 294 0.61 -16.72 -9.00
CA VAL A 294 1.90 -17.46 -9.03
C VAL A 294 2.02 -18.39 -7.83
N ILE A 295 1.68 -17.92 -6.61
CA ILE A 295 1.69 -18.77 -5.40
C ILE A 295 0.75 -19.96 -5.58
N ALA A 296 -0.48 -19.71 -6.04
CA ALA A 296 -1.46 -20.76 -6.27
C ALA A 296 -0.98 -21.79 -7.32
N ALA A 297 -0.44 -21.31 -8.44
CA ALA A 297 0.06 -22.17 -9.52
C ALA A 297 1.24 -23.04 -9.07
N VAL A 298 2.19 -22.47 -8.32
CA VAL A 298 3.34 -23.22 -7.78
C VAL A 298 2.87 -24.29 -6.79
N LYS A 299 1.95 -23.95 -5.89
CA LYS A 299 1.39 -24.92 -4.94
C LYS A 299 0.61 -26.03 -5.65
N PHE A 300 -0.19 -25.69 -6.66
CA PHE A 300 -0.91 -26.65 -7.47
C PHE A 300 0.04 -27.63 -8.20
N ALA A 301 1.18 -27.14 -8.66
CA ALA A 301 2.25 -27.94 -9.27
C ALA A 301 3.08 -28.75 -8.24
N GLY A 302 2.73 -28.72 -6.95
CA GLY A 302 3.47 -29.43 -5.88
C GLY A 302 4.76 -28.73 -5.43
N GLY A 303 4.96 -27.45 -5.83
CA GLY A 303 6.09 -26.65 -5.41
C GLY A 303 5.93 -26.06 -4.01
N THR A 304 7.02 -25.55 -3.44
CA THR A 304 7.04 -24.92 -2.12
C THR A 304 6.72 -23.44 -2.18
N ILE A 305 6.28 -22.87 -1.05
CA ILE A 305 6.05 -21.42 -0.92
C ILE A 305 7.31 -20.61 -1.19
N ASN A 306 8.48 -21.13 -0.83
CA ASN A 306 9.78 -20.50 -1.06
C ASN A 306 10.03 -20.27 -2.57
N ILE A 307 9.74 -21.28 -3.39
CA ILE A 307 9.87 -21.17 -4.86
C ILE A 307 8.89 -20.12 -5.40
N ALA A 308 7.66 -20.11 -4.89
CA ALA A 308 6.65 -19.14 -5.31
C ALA A 308 7.09 -17.70 -5.04
N ILE A 309 7.62 -17.41 -3.84
CA ILE A 309 8.14 -16.08 -3.48
C ILE A 309 9.39 -15.75 -4.31
N GLY A 310 10.28 -16.72 -4.52
CA GLY A 310 11.46 -16.54 -5.37
C GLY A 310 11.10 -16.13 -6.80
N LEU A 311 9.99 -16.65 -7.36
CA LEU A 311 9.50 -16.29 -8.69
C LEU A 311 8.98 -14.84 -8.77
N LEU A 312 8.55 -14.24 -7.65
CA LEU A 312 8.18 -12.82 -7.62
C LEU A 312 9.37 -11.90 -7.94
N ALA A 313 10.60 -12.40 -7.83
CA ALA A 313 11.79 -11.67 -8.27
C ALA A 313 11.68 -11.24 -9.75
N LEU A 314 10.99 -12.00 -10.59
CA LEU A 314 10.75 -11.64 -11.99
C LEU A 314 9.88 -10.38 -12.12
N PHE A 315 8.93 -10.16 -11.22
CA PHE A 315 8.09 -8.95 -11.21
C PHE A 315 8.91 -7.72 -10.82
N PHE A 316 9.80 -7.85 -9.84
CA PHE A 316 10.71 -6.77 -9.47
C PHE A 316 11.71 -6.47 -10.58
N LEU A 317 12.24 -7.48 -11.24
CA LEU A 317 13.16 -7.30 -12.38
C LEU A 317 12.47 -6.61 -13.56
N ALA A 318 11.27 -7.06 -13.95
CA ALA A 318 10.49 -6.44 -15.02
C ALA A 318 10.07 -5.01 -14.66
N GLY A 319 9.61 -4.79 -13.41
CA GLY A 319 9.28 -3.46 -12.90
C GLY A 319 10.47 -2.50 -12.91
N LEU A 320 11.67 -2.99 -12.54
CA LEU A 320 12.92 -2.22 -12.61
C LEU A 320 13.27 -1.80 -14.04
N ILE A 321 13.18 -2.73 -14.99
CA ILE A 321 13.47 -2.45 -16.41
C ILE A 321 12.51 -1.37 -16.93
N LEU A 322 11.20 -1.51 -16.67
CA LEU A 322 10.19 -0.57 -17.13
C LEU A 322 10.30 0.81 -16.43
N LEU A 323 10.68 0.85 -15.15
CA LEU A 323 10.97 2.11 -14.45
C LEU A 323 12.14 2.84 -15.12
N ARG A 324 13.18 2.13 -15.54
CA ARG A 324 14.31 2.72 -16.29
C ARG A 324 13.91 3.20 -17.68
N VAL A 325 12.98 2.51 -18.34
CA VAL A 325 12.44 2.98 -19.63
C VAL A 325 11.63 4.27 -19.41
N ALA A 326 10.76 4.31 -18.40
CA ALA A 326 10.00 5.51 -18.07
C ALA A 326 10.89 6.73 -17.77
N ASP A 327 12.01 6.52 -17.04
CA ASP A 327 12.97 7.56 -16.72
C ASP A 327 13.68 8.10 -17.97
N ARG A 328 14.08 7.24 -18.90
CA ARG A 328 14.72 7.63 -20.17
C ARG A 328 13.78 8.41 -21.09
N VAL A 329 12.52 8.01 -21.19
CA VAL A 329 11.49 8.76 -21.96
C VAL A 329 11.33 10.16 -21.40
N ASN A 330 11.44 10.34 -20.08
CA ASN A 330 11.41 11.65 -19.45
C ASN A 330 12.60 12.54 -19.85
N GLN A 331 13.80 11.99 -19.84
CA GLN A 331 15.02 12.75 -20.16
C GLN A 331 15.06 13.20 -21.63
N SER A 332 14.50 12.41 -22.54
CA SER A 332 14.44 12.77 -23.96
C SER A 332 13.49 13.93 -24.27
N VAL A 333 12.38 14.04 -23.51
CA VAL A 333 11.42 15.18 -23.68
C VAL A 333 12.04 16.49 -23.22
N TRP A 334 12.73 16.52 -22.08
CA TRP A 334 13.42 17.73 -21.60
C TRP A 334 14.56 18.20 -22.51
N GLN A 335 15.21 17.28 -23.23
CA GLN A 335 16.26 17.63 -24.21
C GLN A 335 15.67 18.24 -25.50
N LEU A 336 14.42 17.95 -25.83
CA LEU A 336 13.76 18.49 -27.01
C LEU A 336 13.07 19.84 -26.73
N GLU A 337 12.64 20.09 -25.49
CA GLU A 337 12.05 21.34 -25.04
C GLU A 337 13.11 22.42 -24.66
N GLY A 338 14.36 22.01 -24.48
CA GLY A 338 15.52 22.89 -24.19
C GLY A 338 16.26 23.38 -25.43
N LEU A 339 15.76 23.14 -26.66
CA LEU A 339 16.19 23.70 -27.94
C LEU A 339 15.15 24.72 -28.40
#